data_0244938a84225793eb67ee342b73b9ad
#
_entry.id   0244938a84225793eb67ee342b73b9ad
#
_cell.length_a   1.000
_cell.length_b   1.000
_cell.length_c   1.000
_cell.angle_alpha   90.00
_cell.angle_beta   90.00
_cell.angle_gamma   90.00
#
_symmetry.space_group_name_H-M   'P 1'
#
loop_
_entity.id
_entity.type
_entity.pdbx_description
1 polymer ?
#
loop_
_entity_poly.entity_id
_entity_poly.type
_entity_poly.pdbx_seq_one_letter_code
_entity_poly.pdbx_strand_id
1 'polypeptide(L)'
;LCQDFMKLWIGNNNLFSDKTVVLFAFYFFFYKIKDMLNIYIDANGLWWKVKFIAFRSALFNLITNIVLVNFIGVYGVLLSTIIAFVCIDIPLNTAALSKYYFQEKKFNIKYLGAKFINAIQLIAVVFVSSFICSHFVASNVAGLVVKMIATATVTILLTLVSFVFSPNFRMGVNFVKEKRKRC
;
A
#
# COMPACT_ATOMS: atom_id res chain seq x y z
N LEU A 1 -7.98 16.50 -0.65
CA LEU A 1 -7.99 16.47 0.81
C LEU A 1 -6.66 16.92 1.42
N CYS A 2 -5.55 16.25 1.12
CA CYS A 2 -4.23 16.62 1.64
C CYS A 2 -3.86 18.05 1.25
N GLN A 3 -4.05 18.43 -0.01
CA GLN A 3 -3.77 19.78 -0.51
C GLN A 3 -4.68 20.84 0.12
N ASP A 4 -5.97 20.54 0.30
CA ASP A 4 -6.91 21.49 0.93
C ASP A 4 -6.55 21.73 2.39
N PHE A 5 -6.16 20.66 3.11
CA PHE A 5 -5.66 20.78 4.47
C PHE A 5 -4.38 21.62 4.53
N MET A 6 -3.41 21.34 3.65
CA MET A 6 -2.14 22.07 3.61
C MET A 6 -2.35 23.55 3.26
N LYS A 7 -3.29 23.87 2.36
CA LYS A 7 -3.68 25.26 2.05
C LYS A 7 -4.18 26.02 3.27
N LEU A 8 -5.01 25.37 4.09
CA LEU A 8 -5.57 25.99 5.28
C LEU A 8 -4.55 26.12 6.42
N TRP A 9 -3.56 25.21 6.47
CA TRP A 9 -2.59 25.16 7.57
C TRP A 9 -1.33 26.01 7.29
N ILE A 10 -0.73 25.89 6.11
CA ILE A 10 0.57 26.50 5.79
C ILE A 10 0.44 27.62 4.73
N GLY A 11 -0.72 27.73 4.09
CA GLY A 11 -0.96 28.66 2.99
C GLY A 11 -0.56 28.10 1.62
N ASN A 12 -0.74 28.91 0.58
CA ASN A 12 -0.60 28.45 -0.80
C ASN A 12 0.85 28.22 -1.26
N ASN A 13 1.84 28.80 -0.56
CA ASN A 13 3.23 28.85 -1.04
C ASN A 13 4.03 27.56 -0.85
N ASN A 14 3.57 26.64 -0.01
CA ASN A 14 4.29 25.42 0.38
C ASN A 14 3.51 24.13 0.04
N LEU A 15 2.75 24.15 -1.03
CA LEU A 15 1.99 22.98 -1.44
C LEU A 15 2.86 21.99 -2.20
N PHE A 16 2.72 20.73 -1.87
CA PHE A 16 3.28 19.66 -2.69
C PHE A 16 2.55 19.57 -4.02
N SER A 17 3.26 19.19 -5.08
CA SER A 17 2.58 18.91 -6.34
C SER A 17 1.68 17.67 -6.20
N ASP A 18 0.61 17.61 -6.99
CA ASP A 18 -0.30 16.45 -6.96
C ASP A 18 0.42 15.15 -7.30
N LYS A 19 1.46 15.21 -8.14
CA LYS A 19 2.33 14.08 -8.46
C LYS A 19 3.03 13.53 -7.22
N THR A 20 3.51 14.40 -6.32
CA THR A 20 4.15 14.00 -5.07
C THR A 20 3.17 13.27 -4.16
N VAL A 21 1.94 13.79 -4.03
CA VAL A 21 0.90 13.17 -3.20
C VAL A 21 0.55 11.76 -3.69
N VAL A 22 0.41 11.60 -5.00
CA VAL A 22 0.16 10.28 -5.62
C VAL A 22 1.33 9.33 -5.37
N LEU A 23 2.57 9.82 -5.52
CA LEU A 23 3.76 9.00 -5.27
C LEU A 23 3.84 8.54 -3.80
N PHE A 24 3.51 9.41 -2.84
CA PHE A 24 3.42 9.04 -1.43
C PHE A 24 2.35 7.98 -1.18
N ALA A 25 1.19 8.07 -1.84
CA ALA A 25 0.15 7.04 -1.71
C ALA A 25 0.64 5.67 -2.18
N PHE A 26 1.34 5.59 -3.32
CA PHE A 26 1.98 4.36 -3.79
C PHE A 26 3.07 3.87 -2.83
N TYR A 27 3.93 4.78 -2.32
CA TYR A 27 4.93 4.43 -1.33
C TYR A 27 4.30 3.77 -0.10
N PHE A 28 3.27 4.37 0.49
CA PHE A 28 2.58 3.81 1.65
C PHE A 28 1.94 2.46 1.37
N PHE A 29 1.37 2.28 0.19
CA PHE A 29 0.77 1.00 -0.20
C PHE A 29 1.81 -0.12 -0.23
N PHE A 30 2.92 0.06 -0.95
CA PHE A 30 3.98 -0.94 -1.04
C PHE A 30 4.71 -1.14 0.29
N TYR A 31 4.90 -0.06 1.05
CA TYR A 31 5.44 -0.13 2.41
C TYR A 31 4.58 -1.02 3.31
N LYS A 32 3.26 -0.89 3.28
CA LYS A 32 2.36 -1.73 4.08
C LYS A 32 2.34 -3.19 3.64
N ILE A 33 2.51 -3.48 2.37
CA ILE A 33 2.69 -4.88 1.91
C ILE A 33 3.98 -5.47 2.48
N LYS A 34 5.09 -4.73 2.41
CA LYS A 34 6.38 -5.14 2.97
C LYS A 34 6.30 -5.31 4.50
N ASP A 35 5.71 -4.34 5.19
CA ASP A 35 5.53 -4.35 6.65
C ASP A 35 4.78 -5.61 7.11
N MET A 36 3.72 -5.97 6.42
CA MET A 36 2.97 -7.19 6.70
C MET A 36 3.81 -8.47 6.54
N LEU A 37 4.66 -8.54 5.51
CA LEU A 37 5.59 -9.66 5.33
C LEU A 37 6.63 -9.73 6.46
N ASN A 38 7.14 -8.58 6.90
CA ASN A 38 8.08 -8.51 8.01
C ASN A 38 7.46 -9.03 9.32
N ILE A 39 6.21 -8.68 9.63
CA ILE A 39 5.50 -9.20 10.80
C ILE A 39 5.46 -10.74 10.80
N TYR A 40 5.22 -11.38 9.64
CA TYR A 40 5.28 -12.84 9.53
C TYR A 40 6.70 -13.39 9.72
N ILE A 41 7.71 -12.71 9.19
CA ILE A 41 9.12 -13.09 9.34
C ILE A 41 9.53 -13.02 10.82
N ASP A 42 9.13 -11.95 11.51
CA ASP A 42 9.44 -11.69 12.91
C ASP A 42 8.76 -12.72 13.81
N ALA A 43 7.47 -12.93 13.61
CA ALA A 43 6.68 -13.89 14.39
C ALA A 43 7.21 -15.34 14.29
N ASN A 44 7.89 -15.68 13.18
CA ASN A 44 8.43 -17.01 12.92
C ASN A 44 9.95 -17.12 13.15
N GLY A 45 10.61 -16.07 13.65
CA GLY A 45 12.04 -16.05 13.94
C GLY A 45 12.94 -16.27 12.72
N LEU A 46 12.47 -15.88 11.52
CA LEU A 46 13.19 -16.13 10.26
C LEU A 46 14.28 -15.11 9.96
N TRP A 47 14.60 -14.18 10.86
CA TRP A 47 15.55 -13.10 10.69
C TRP A 47 16.90 -13.52 10.11
N TRP A 48 17.49 -14.57 10.64
CA TRP A 48 18.78 -15.08 10.18
C TRP A 48 18.76 -15.53 8.72
N LYS A 49 17.61 -16.01 8.24
CA LYS A 49 17.45 -16.49 6.86
C LYS A 49 17.23 -15.37 5.85
N VAL A 50 16.66 -14.24 6.31
CA VAL A 50 16.31 -13.11 5.43
C VAL A 50 17.23 -11.89 5.59
N LYS A 51 18.17 -11.89 6.53
CA LYS A 51 19.07 -10.74 6.82
C LYS A 51 19.74 -10.14 5.58
N PHE A 52 20.13 -10.96 4.62
CA PHE A 52 20.76 -10.50 3.39
C PHE A 52 19.77 -9.89 2.40
N ILE A 53 18.46 -10.12 2.56
CA ILE A 53 17.43 -9.49 1.71
C ILE A 53 17.38 -8.00 2.01
N ALA A 54 17.35 -7.63 3.29
CA ALA A 54 17.37 -6.24 3.71
C ALA A 54 18.61 -5.49 3.23
N PHE A 55 19.79 -6.13 3.35
CA PHE A 55 21.04 -5.55 2.84
C PHE A 55 21.01 -5.33 1.31
N ARG A 56 20.55 -6.33 0.55
CA ARG A 56 20.42 -6.21 -0.92
C ARG A 56 19.41 -5.13 -1.32
N SER A 57 18.31 -5.03 -0.60
CA SER A 57 17.30 -4.00 -0.83
C SER A 57 17.89 -2.59 -0.57
N ALA A 58 18.60 -2.41 0.53
CA ALA A 58 19.23 -1.14 0.86
C ALA A 58 20.28 -0.72 -0.18
N LEU A 59 21.13 -1.66 -0.62
CA LEU A 59 22.15 -1.39 -1.63
C LEU A 59 21.51 -1.06 -2.99
N PHE A 60 20.51 -1.81 -3.40
CA PHE A 60 19.77 -1.57 -4.63
C PHE A 60 19.06 -0.20 -4.59
N ASN A 61 18.40 0.13 -3.46
CA ASN A 61 17.76 1.42 -3.27
C ASN A 61 18.76 2.57 -3.35
N LEU A 62 19.93 2.43 -2.72
CA LEU A 62 20.99 3.45 -2.78
C LEU A 62 21.44 3.71 -4.22
N ILE A 63 21.76 2.66 -4.97
CA ILE A 63 22.21 2.78 -6.37
C ILE A 63 21.10 3.41 -7.23
N THR A 64 19.88 2.90 -7.13
CA THR A 64 18.74 3.41 -7.88
C THR A 64 18.42 4.85 -7.51
N ASN A 65 18.59 5.22 -6.24
CA ASN A 65 18.39 6.58 -5.76
C ASN A 65 19.37 7.56 -6.39
N ILE A 66 20.69 7.23 -6.38
CA ILE A 66 21.71 8.07 -7.01
C ILE A 66 21.40 8.29 -8.49
N VAL A 67 20.98 7.25 -9.21
CA VAL A 67 20.64 7.36 -10.61
C VAL A 67 19.38 8.21 -10.82
N LEU A 68 18.28 7.90 -10.13
CA LEU A 68 16.99 8.56 -10.37
C LEU A 68 16.98 10.02 -9.90
N VAL A 69 17.71 10.37 -8.83
CA VAL A 69 17.80 11.76 -8.36
C VAL A 69 18.43 12.67 -9.43
N ASN A 70 19.42 12.17 -10.16
CA ASN A 70 20.05 12.94 -11.24
C ASN A 70 19.09 13.22 -12.42
N PHE A 71 18.08 12.34 -12.66
CA PHE A 71 17.14 12.52 -13.78
C PHE A 71 15.85 13.25 -13.38
N ILE A 72 15.30 12.96 -12.21
CA ILE A 72 13.97 13.44 -11.78
C ILE A 72 13.96 14.12 -10.42
N GLY A 73 15.14 14.44 -9.86
CA GLY A 73 15.27 15.16 -8.60
C GLY A 73 14.63 14.42 -7.41
N VAL A 74 13.95 15.16 -6.53
CA VAL A 74 13.37 14.61 -5.29
C VAL A 74 12.36 13.48 -5.52
N TYR A 75 11.66 13.47 -6.66
CA TYR A 75 10.77 12.36 -7.02
C TYR A 75 11.51 11.02 -7.18
N GLY A 76 12.79 11.11 -7.58
CA GLY A 76 13.67 9.94 -7.71
C GLY A 76 13.85 9.18 -6.41
N VAL A 77 13.90 9.89 -5.27
CA VAL A 77 14.04 9.26 -3.94
C VAL A 77 12.86 8.37 -3.61
N LEU A 78 11.64 8.87 -3.80
CA LEU A 78 10.43 8.10 -3.55
C LEU A 78 10.28 6.93 -4.52
N LEU A 79 10.57 7.18 -5.79
CA LEU A 79 10.44 6.18 -6.83
C LEU A 79 11.46 5.05 -6.65
N SER A 80 12.72 5.35 -6.29
CA SER A 80 13.75 4.34 -6.01
C SER A 80 13.34 3.41 -4.88
N THR A 81 12.75 3.97 -3.82
CA THR A 81 12.27 3.19 -2.68
C THR A 81 11.10 2.28 -3.07
N ILE A 82 10.16 2.78 -3.85
CA ILE A 82 9.05 1.95 -4.37
C ILE A 82 9.59 0.81 -5.25
N ILE A 83 10.53 1.10 -6.13
CA ILE A 83 11.16 0.09 -6.99
C ILE A 83 11.89 -0.97 -6.15
N ALA A 84 12.63 -0.56 -5.11
CA ALA A 84 13.29 -1.49 -4.20
C ALA A 84 12.29 -2.40 -3.48
N PHE A 85 11.16 -1.87 -3.01
CA PHE A 85 10.11 -2.68 -2.39
C PHE A 85 9.51 -3.69 -3.37
N VAL A 86 9.20 -3.27 -4.59
CA VAL A 86 8.54 -4.11 -5.59
C VAL A 86 9.49 -5.16 -6.17
N CYS A 87 10.76 -4.80 -6.44
CA CYS A 87 11.70 -5.68 -7.12
C CYS A 87 12.49 -6.59 -6.17
N ILE A 88 12.77 -6.14 -4.94
CA ILE A 88 13.64 -6.86 -4.00
C ILE A 88 12.86 -7.33 -2.77
N ASP A 89 12.30 -6.41 -1.97
CA ASP A 89 11.75 -6.77 -0.67
C ASP A 89 10.55 -7.72 -0.78
N ILE A 90 9.55 -7.35 -1.55
CA ILE A 90 8.30 -8.11 -1.63
C ILE A 90 8.54 -9.50 -2.25
N PRO A 91 9.21 -9.64 -3.41
CA PRO A 91 9.42 -10.95 -4.01
C PRO A 91 10.30 -11.88 -3.18
N LEU A 92 11.42 -11.36 -2.64
CA LEU A 92 12.36 -12.19 -1.90
C LEU A 92 11.82 -12.59 -0.52
N ASN A 93 11.15 -11.68 0.21
CA ASN A 93 10.53 -12.00 1.48
C ASN A 93 9.37 -12.98 1.30
N THR A 94 8.56 -12.82 0.24
CA THR A 94 7.49 -13.77 -0.09
C THR A 94 8.06 -15.15 -0.44
N ALA A 95 9.16 -15.21 -1.20
CA ALA A 95 9.84 -16.46 -1.53
C ALA A 95 10.43 -17.13 -0.28
N ALA A 96 11.01 -16.35 0.64
CA ALA A 96 11.52 -16.86 1.91
C ALA A 96 10.40 -17.45 2.77
N LEU A 97 9.27 -16.75 2.93
CA LEU A 97 8.10 -17.26 3.64
C LEU A 97 7.51 -18.50 2.99
N SER A 98 7.42 -18.53 1.65
CA SER A 98 6.99 -19.70 0.89
C SER A 98 7.86 -20.93 1.18
N LYS A 99 9.19 -20.73 1.22
CA LYS A 99 10.17 -21.81 1.41
C LYS A 99 10.23 -22.31 2.85
N TYR A 100 10.27 -21.38 3.82
CA TYR A 100 10.61 -21.72 5.21
C TYR A 100 9.40 -21.89 6.13
N TYR A 101 8.28 -21.25 5.81
CA TYR A 101 7.08 -21.28 6.64
C TYR A 101 5.92 -22.03 6.01
N PHE A 102 5.43 -21.59 4.84
CA PHE A 102 4.27 -22.22 4.21
C PHE A 102 4.58 -23.56 3.51
N GLN A 103 5.84 -23.76 3.12
CA GLN A 103 6.32 -24.94 2.38
C GLN A 103 5.53 -25.23 1.07
N GLU A 104 4.85 -24.23 0.54
CA GLU A 104 4.07 -24.29 -0.70
C GLU A 104 4.77 -23.58 -1.84
N LYS A 105 5.20 -24.30 -2.87
CA LYS A 105 5.90 -23.72 -4.05
C LYS A 105 5.08 -22.67 -4.80
N LYS A 106 3.74 -22.80 -4.81
CA LYS A 106 2.82 -21.88 -5.48
C LYS A 106 2.42 -20.67 -4.65
N PHE A 107 2.76 -20.62 -3.36
CA PHE A 107 2.37 -19.53 -2.46
C PHE A 107 2.86 -18.17 -2.97
N ASN A 108 4.11 -18.08 -3.41
CA ASN A 108 4.72 -16.85 -3.88
C ASN A 108 3.92 -16.22 -5.05
N ILE A 109 3.62 -16.99 -6.09
CA ILE A 109 2.87 -16.51 -7.27
C ILE A 109 1.44 -16.13 -6.88
N LYS A 110 0.77 -16.95 -6.08
CA LYS A 110 -0.59 -16.70 -5.61
C LYS A 110 -0.68 -15.44 -4.76
N TYR A 111 0.28 -15.25 -3.85
CA TYR A 111 0.35 -14.07 -3.00
C TYR A 111 0.61 -12.79 -3.82
N LEU A 112 1.60 -12.81 -4.69
CA LEU A 112 1.93 -11.66 -5.55
C LEU A 112 0.77 -11.30 -6.48
N GLY A 113 0.12 -12.29 -7.07
CA GLY A 113 -1.08 -12.09 -7.91
C GLY A 113 -2.23 -11.44 -7.13
N ALA A 114 -2.50 -11.91 -5.91
CA ALA A 114 -3.53 -11.31 -5.05
C ALA A 114 -3.18 -9.85 -4.69
N LYS A 115 -1.90 -9.55 -4.40
CA LYS A 115 -1.47 -8.18 -4.10
C LYS A 115 -1.54 -7.25 -5.31
N PHE A 116 -1.29 -7.78 -6.50
CA PHE A 116 -1.46 -7.02 -7.75
C PHE A 116 -2.93 -6.65 -7.99
N ILE A 117 -3.85 -7.59 -7.78
CA ILE A 117 -5.30 -7.31 -7.85
C ILE A 117 -5.70 -6.24 -6.82
N ASN A 118 -5.21 -6.35 -5.58
CA ASN A 118 -5.48 -5.35 -4.55
C ASN A 118 -4.92 -3.96 -4.92
N ALA A 119 -3.78 -3.89 -5.61
CA ALA A 119 -3.22 -2.64 -6.10
C ALA A 119 -4.14 -1.99 -7.16
N ILE A 120 -4.68 -2.77 -8.08
CA ILE A 120 -5.65 -2.27 -9.07
C ILE A 120 -6.92 -1.76 -8.38
N GLN A 121 -7.43 -2.50 -7.40
CA GLN A 121 -8.58 -2.06 -6.60
C GLN A 121 -8.32 -0.74 -5.88
N LEU A 122 -7.13 -0.59 -5.27
CA LEU A 122 -6.74 0.65 -4.62
C LEU A 122 -6.73 1.83 -5.59
N ILE A 123 -6.14 1.64 -6.77
CA ILE A 123 -6.11 2.68 -7.82
C ILE A 123 -7.54 3.09 -8.20
N ALA A 124 -8.43 2.13 -8.40
CA ALA A 124 -9.83 2.39 -8.72
C ALA A 124 -10.54 3.16 -7.59
N VAL A 125 -10.36 2.76 -6.33
CA VAL A 125 -10.94 3.44 -5.16
C VAL A 125 -10.41 4.88 -5.06
N VAL A 126 -9.09 5.08 -5.22
CA VAL A 126 -8.48 6.42 -5.18
C VAL A 126 -9.01 7.29 -6.33
N PHE A 127 -9.14 6.74 -7.52
CA PHE A 127 -9.67 7.49 -8.67
C PHE A 127 -11.13 7.93 -8.45
N VAL A 128 -11.99 7.01 -8.03
CA VAL A 128 -13.41 7.30 -7.76
C VAL A 128 -13.56 8.29 -6.60
N SER A 129 -12.84 8.10 -5.51
CA SER A 129 -12.89 9.02 -4.36
C SER A 129 -12.33 10.40 -4.70
N SER A 130 -11.29 10.49 -5.53
CA SER A 130 -10.74 11.74 -6.02
C SER A 130 -11.73 12.48 -6.92
N PHE A 131 -12.40 11.76 -7.81
CA PHE A 131 -13.43 12.32 -8.69
C PHE A 131 -14.60 12.90 -7.87
N ILE A 132 -15.11 12.16 -6.90
CA ILE A 132 -16.19 12.64 -6.02
C ILE A 132 -15.70 13.84 -5.19
N CYS A 133 -14.46 13.76 -4.67
CA CYS A 133 -13.87 14.81 -3.85
C CYS A 133 -13.67 16.12 -4.61
N SER A 134 -13.50 16.08 -5.94
CA SER A 134 -13.33 17.29 -6.76
C SER A 134 -14.60 18.15 -6.83
N HIS A 135 -15.77 17.57 -6.59
CA HIS A 135 -17.05 18.27 -6.55
C HIS A 135 -17.28 19.05 -5.23
N PHE A 136 -16.49 18.76 -4.20
CA PHE A 136 -16.60 19.46 -2.91
C PHE A 136 -15.48 20.49 -2.77
N VAL A 137 -15.83 21.75 -2.80
CA VAL A 137 -14.87 22.86 -2.59
C VAL A 137 -14.77 23.13 -1.09
N ALA A 138 -13.57 22.97 -0.53
CA ALA A 138 -13.30 23.31 0.87
C ALA A 138 -12.68 24.71 0.95
N SER A 139 -13.51 25.72 1.13
CA SER A 139 -13.06 27.11 1.36
C SER A 139 -12.80 27.42 2.85
N ASN A 140 -13.42 26.66 3.77
CA ASN A 140 -13.33 26.84 5.22
C ASN A 140 -13.03 25.52 5.93
N VAL A 141 -12.64 25.61 7.22
CA VAL A 141 -12.40 24.43 8.08
C VAL A 141 -13.62 23.50 8.13
N ALA A 142 -14.83 24.05 8.23
CA ALA A 142 -16.06 23.26 8.22
C ALA A 142 -16.25 22.51 6.90
N GLY A 143 -16.00 23.15 5.76
CA GLY A 143 -16.02 22.50 4.44
C GLY A 143 -14.98 21.39 4.32
N LEU A 144 -13.79 21.57 4.91
CA LEU A 144 -12.76 20.52 4.95
C LEU A 144 -13.25 19.30 5.75
N VAL A 145 -13.86 19.50 6.92
CA VAL A 145 -14.40 18.41 7.75
C VAL A 145 -15.49 17.63 7.01
N VAL A 146 -16.42 18.33 6.36
CA VAL A 146 -17.46 17.68 5.53
C VAL A 146 -16.83 16.88 4.40
N LYS A 147 -15.84 17.44 3.71
CA LYS A 147 -15.09 16.76 2.65
C LYS A 147 -14.36 15.51 3.18
N MET A 148 -13.77 15.57 4.38
CA MET A 148 -13.12 14.42 5.03
C MET A 148 -14.13 13.31 5.33
N ILE A 149 -15.27 13.64 5.92
CA ILE A 149 -16.30 12.65 6.24
C ILE A 149 -16.85 12.02 4.96
N ALA A 150 -17.17 12.82 3.96
CA ALA A 150 -17.69 12.32 2.68
C ALA A 150 -16.69 11.38 1.98
N THR A 151 -15.40 11.75 1.92
CA THR A 151 -14.39 10.89 1.30
C THR A 151 -14.11 9.64 2.12
N ALA A 152 -14.12 9.71 3.44
CA ALA A 152 -13.94 8.55 4.31
C ALA A 152 -15.12 7.57 4.15
N THR A 153 -16.34 8.04 4.15
CA THR A 153 -17.53 7.18 3.95
C THR A 153 -17.53 6.49 2.59
N VAL A 154 -17.24 7.24 1.52
CA VAL A 154 -17.16 6.67 0.17
C VAL A 154 -16.04 5.63 0.08
N THR A 155 -14.85 5.92 0.62
CA THR A 155 -13.72 5.00 0.60
C THR A 155 -14.01 3.73 1.40
N ILE A 156 -14.63 3.84 2.57
CA ILE A 156 -15.04 2.71 3.39
C ILE A 156 -16.07 1.85 2.64
N LEU A 157 -17.09 2.45 2.05
CA LEU A 157 -18.10 1.70 1.29
C LEU A 157 -17.49 0.96 0.10
N LEU A 158 -16.64 1.62 -0.69
CA LEU A 158 -15.98 1.00 -1.82
C LEU A 158 -15.05 -0.15 -1.41
N THR A 159 -14.31 0.02 -0.31
CA THR A 159 -13.43 -1.04 0.21
C THR A 159 -14.22 -2.21 0.78
N LEU A 160 -15.32 -1.97 1.48
CA LEU A 160 -16.22 -3.02 1.97
C LEU A 160 -16.85 -3.82 0.81
N VAL A 161 -17.34 -3.14 -0.22
CA VAL A 161 -17.86 -3.80 -1.42
C VAL A 161 -16.79 -4.67 -2.06
N SER A 162 -15.58 -4.11 -2.29
CA SER A 162 -14.44 -4.87 -2.84
C SER A 162 -14.06 -6.08 -1.98
N PHE A 163 -14.11 -5.92 -0.65
CA PHE A 163 -13.78 -6.99 0.29
C PHE A 163 -14.81 -8.13 0.25
N VAL A 164 -16.10 -7.82 0.21
CA VAL A 164 -17.19 -8.82 0.13
C VAL A 164 -17.07 -9.69 -1.13
N PHE A 165 -16.65 -9.10 -2.25
CA PHE A 165 -16.42 -9.85 -3.51
C PHE A 165 -15.08 -10.59 -3.53
N SER A 166 -14.20 -10.39 -2.56
CA SER A 166 -12.89 -11.04 -2.53
C SER A 166 -12.99 -12.53 -2.18
N PRO A 167 -12.13 -13.40 -2.75
CA PRO A 167 -12.06 -14.82 -2.39
C PRO A 167 -11.73 -15.03 -0.90
N ASN A 168 -10.97 -14.13 -0.30
CA ASN A 168 -10.56 -14.19 1.10
C ASN A 168 -11.74 -14.03 2.05
N PHE A 169 -12.68 -13.14 1.73
CA PHE A 169 -13.91 -12.99 2.50
C PHE A 169 -14.74 -14.27 2.48
N ARG A 170 -14.91 -14.88 1.30
CA ARG A 170 -15.64 -16.14 1.15
C ARG A 170 -15.02 -17.27 1.97
N MET A 171 -13.69 -17.39 1.97
CA MET A 171 -12.98 -18.36 2.81
C MET A 171 -13.19 -18.10 4.31
N GLY A 172 -13.12 -16.84 4.75
CA GLY A 172 -13.37 -16.44 6.14
C GLY A 172 -14.80 -16.77 6.59
N VAL A 173 -15.79 -16.46 5.77
CA VAL A 173 -17.20 -16.77 6.05
C VAL A 173 -17.42 -18.28 6.14
N ASN A 174 -16.83 -19.06 5.25
CA ASN A 174 -16.94 -20.53 5.27
C ASN A 174 -16.31 -21.10 6.53
N PHE A 175 -15.14 -20.60 6.93
CA PHE A 175 -14.47 -21.03 8.17
C PHE A 175 -15.34 -20.77 9.42
N VAL A 176 -15.95 -19.58 9.52
CA VAL A 176 -16.85 -19.24 10.64
C VAL A 176 -18.10 -20.13 10.62
N LYS A 177 -18.68 -20.40 9.44
CA LYS A 177 -19.84 -21.31 9.28
C LYS A 177 -19.51 -22.73 9.71
N GLU A 178 -18.33 -23.25 9.34
CA GLU A 178 -17.87 -24.58 9.77
C GLU A 178 -17.65 -24.68 11.28
N LYS A 179 -17.04 -23.64 11.87
CA LYS A 179 -16.84 -23.59 13.32
C LYS A 179 -18.16 -23.57 14.08
N ARG A 180 -19.16 -22.83 13.57
CA ARG A 180 -20.52 -22.77 14.16
C ARG A 180 -21.29 -24.08 14.06
N LYS A 181 -20.97 -24.97 13.09
CA LYS A 181 -21.58 -26.29 12.97
C LYS A 181 -20.96 -27.33 13.91
N ARG A 182 -19.77 -27.05 14.48
CA ARG A 182 -19.04 -27.94 15.40
C ARG A 182 -19.28 -27.61 16.89
N CYS A 183 -19.91 -26.47 17.18
CA CYS A 183 -20.43 -26.08 18.49
C CYS A 183 -21.94 -26.39 18.57
#